data_58c8c07520b17904f60f1d280fcac559
#
_entry.id   58c8c07520b17904f60f1d280fcac559
#
_cell.length_a   1.000
_cell.length_b   1.000
_cell.length_c   1.000
_cell.angle_alpha   90.00
_cell.angle_beta   90.00
_cell.angle_gamma   90.00
#
_symmetry.space_group_name_H-M   'P 1'
#
loop_
_entity.id
_entity.type
_entity.pdbx_description
1 polymer ?
#
loop_
_entity_poly.entity_id
_entity_poly.type
_entity_poly.pdbx_seq_one_letter_code
_entity_poly.pdbx_strand_id
1 'polypeptide(L)'
;PPLATRGIGGKPLDAFAIDTIRLPFDNPWDALLFTAGHDFLPDGSALVCTAHGDVWRLTGLDASLENVTWRRYATGLFQPLGLKVVDGRGYVIGRDQITRLHDLNADGEADFYENFNNDLLSAGGGHAYATSLETDSRGNFYFTKCAEGTAHGGSLIRVSGDGGKLGVFATGFRNPNGLGIGPGDVITVGDQQGGWVPETRVDVMRRGGFY
;
A
#
# COMPACT_ATOMS: atom_id res chain seq x y z
N PRO A 1 6.66 1.22 -22.87
CA PRO A 1 7.94 1.94 -22.75
C PRO A 1 8.04 2.62 -21.38
N PRO A 2 9.25 2.82 -20.84
CA PRO A 2 9.43 3.60 -19.63
C PRO A 2 8.98 5.06 -19.84
N LEU A 3 8.48 5.68 -18.77
CA LEU A 3 8.12 7.09 -18.74
C LEU A 3 9.15 7.86 -17.93
N ALA A 4 9.42 9.11 -18.30
CA ALA A 4 10.37 9.97 -17.59
C ALA A 4 9.65 11.16 -16.95
N THR A 5 9.99 11.45 -15.71
CA THR A 5 9.53 12.66 -15.01
C THR A 5 10.69 13.32 -14.28
N ARG A 6 10.40 14.47 -13.70
CA ARG A 6 11.33 15.16 -12.80
C ARG A 6 10.68 15.34 -11.45
N GLY A 7 11.48 15.26 -10.41
CA GLY A 7 11.09 15.70 -9.08
C GLY A 7 11.62 17.10 -8.78
N ILE A 8 11.31 17.54 -7.58
CA ILE A 8 11.79 18.79 -7.00
C ILE A 8 12.23 18.46 -5.59
N GLY A 9 13.52 18.61 -5.31
CA GLY A 9 14.05 18.49 -3.96
C GLY A 9 13.52 19.60 -3.07
N GLY A 10 13.02 19.22 -1.90
CA GLY A 10 12.48 20.13 -0.92
C GLY A 10 13.56 20.92 -0.21
N LYS A 11 13.28 22.19 0.09
CA LYS A 11 14.11 22.94 1.04
C LYS A 11 13.73 22.52 2.46
N PRO A 12 14.69 22.37 3.38
CA PRO A 12 14.37 22.13 4.78
C PRO A 12 13.46 23.23 5.34
N LEU A 13 12.31 22.85 5.84
CA LEU A 13 11.38 23.67 6.59
C LEU A 13 11.34 23.10 8.01
N ASP A 14 12.08 23.69 8.93
CA ASP A 14 12.29 23.18 10.29
C ASP A 14 12.85 21.74 10.32
N ALA A 15 12.07 20.79 10.84
CA ALA A 15 12.44 19.39 10.98
C ALA A 15 12.22 18.55 9.73
N PHE A 16 11.60 19.09 8.68
CA PHE A 16 11.18 18.34 7.48
C PHE A 16 11.65 19.00 6.19
N ALA A 17 11.92 18.16 5.19
CA ALA A 17 11.99 18.56 3.79
C ALA A 17 10.97 17.73 3.00
N ILE A 18 10.31 18.32 2.01
CA ILE A 18 9.33 17.62 1.18
C ILE A 18 9.87 17.56 -0.24
N ASP A 19 10.30 16.38 -0.65
CA ASP A 19 10.65 16.09 -2.03
C ASP A 19 9.39 15.73 -2.80
N THR A 20 9.25 16.29 -4.00
CA THR A 20 8.08 16.05 -4.83
C THR A 20 8.48 15.33 -6.11
N ILE A 21 7.89 14.18 -6.37
CA ILE A 21 8.03 13.45 -7.63
C ILE A 21 6.79 13.69 -8.48
N ARG A 22 6.96 14.19 -9.69
CA ARG A 22 5.84 14.41 -10.60
C ARG A 22 5.34 13.10 -11.16
N LEU A 23 4.02 12.92 -11.16
CA LEU A 23 3.37 11.77 -11.78
C LEU A 23 3.38 11.93 -13.32
N PRO A 24 3.61 10.86 -14.09
CA PRO A 24 3.63 10.89 -15.54
C PRO A 24 2.19 10.85 -16.12
N PHE A 25 1.43 11.93 -15.93
CA PHE A 25 0.06 12.04 -16.48
C PHE A 25 0.06 12.13 -18.01
N ASP A 26 1.10 12.70 -18.59
CA ASP A 26 1.32 12.64 -20.04
C ASP A 26 1.99 11.30 -20.37
N ASN A 27 1.17 10.32 -20.73
CA ASN A 27 1.60 8.97 -21.03
C ASN A 27 0.82 8.40 -22.23
N PRO A 28 1.42 7.45 -23.00
CA PRO A 28 0.85 6.96 -24.26
C PRO A 28 -0.43 6.11 -24.11
N TRP A 29 -0.88 5.87 -22.88
CA TRP A 29 -2.08 5.07 -22.59
C TRP A 29 -3.23 5.90 -22.04
N ASP A 30 -3.08 7.23 -21.93
CA ASP A 30 -4.02 8.13 -21.24
C ASP A 30 -4.40 7.62 -19.84
N ALA A 31 -3.47 6.91 -19.19
CA ALA A 31 -3.72 6.30 -17.89
C ALA A 31 -3.68 7.34 -16.78
N LEU A 32 -4.71 7.33 -15.94
CA LEU A 32 -4.72 8.07 -14.70
C LEU A 32 -3.90 7.32 -13.65
N LEU A 33 -2.86 7.98 -13.11
CA LEU A 33 -2.00 7.41 -12.09
C LEU A 33 -2.48 7.86 -10.70
N PHE A 34 -3.54 7.24 -10.21
CA PHE A 34 -3.95 7.36 -8.82
C PHE A 34 -3.05 6.49 -7.95
N THR A 35 -1.95 7.07 -7.49
CA THR A 35 -0.98 6.38 -6.61
C THR A 35 -1.59 6.09 -5.25
N ALA A 36 -1.25 4.93 -4.71
CA ALA A 36 -1.67 4.46 -3.40
C ALA A 36 -0.45 3.98 -2.58
N GLY A 37 -0.38 2.69 -2.22
CA GLY A 37 0.75 2.16 -1.45
C GLY A 37 2.08 2.22 -2.22
N HIS A 38 3.16 2.43 -1.48
CA HIS A 38 4.52 2.41 -2.02
C HIS A 38 5.50 1.89 -0.97
N ASP A 39 6.61 1.35 -1.44
CA ASP A 39 7.75 0.97 -0.59
C ASP A 39 9.02 0.89 -1.43
N PHE A 40 10.17 0.81 -0.77
CA PHE A 40 11.48 0.83 -1.42
C PHE A 40 12.09 -0.56 -1.53
N LEU A 41 12.69 -0.82 -2.69
CA LEU A 41 13.52 -2.00 -2.93
C LEU A 41 14.92 -1.80 -2.33
N PRO A 42 15.67 -2.88 -2.05
CA PRO A 42 17.02 -2.78 -1.49
C PRO A 42 18.02 -1.98 -2.32
N ASP A 43 17.76 -1.81 -3.62
CA ASP A 43 18.60 -1.03 -4.53
C ASP A 43 18.26 0.47 -4.54
N GLY A 44 17.34 0.91 -3.68
CA GLY A 44 16.90 2.29 -3.58
C GLY A 44 15.83 2.69 -4.60
N SER A 45 15.44 1.82 -5.51
CA SER A 45 14.26 2.03 -6.35
C SER A 45 12.97 1.84 -5.54
N ALA A 46 11.86 2.41 -6.00
CA ALA A 46 10.57 2.25 -5.32
C ALA A 46 9.57 1.46 -6.18
N LEU A 47 8.69 0.73 -5.51
CA LEU A 47 7.45 0.22 -6.10
C LEU A 47 6.28 1.08 -5.64
N VAL A 48 5.41 1.46 -6.57
CA VAL A 48 4.21 2.27 -6.29
C VAL A 48 3.03 1.61 -6.97
N CYS A 49 2.00 1.24 -6.21
CA CYS A 49 0.76 0.75 -6.80
C CYS A 49 -0.21 1.89 -7.12
N THR A 50 -1.09 1.65 -8.07
CA THR A 50 -2.16 2.58 -8.45
C THR A 50 -3.53 1.93 -8.26
N ALA A 51 -4.52 2.68 -7.85
CA ALA A 51 -5.89 2.20 -7.65
C ALA A 51 -6.52 1.54 -8.90
N HIS A 52 -5.94 1.78 -10.08
CA HIS A 52 -6.40 1.19 -11.35
C HIS A 52 -5.78 -0.18 -11.68
N GLY A 53 -4.90 -0.70 -10.80
CA GLY A 53 -4.41 -2.07 -10.93
C GLY A 53 -2.98 -2.23 -11.39
N ASP A 54 -2.23 -1.14 -11.55
CA ASP A 54 -0.82 -1.19 -11.93
C ASP A 54 0.10 -1.10 -10.72
N VAL A 55 1.29 -1.67 -10.85
CA VAL A 55 2.46 -1.39 -10.01
C VAL A 55 3.56 -0.84 -10.90
N TRP A 56 4.13 0.29 -10.49
CA TRP A 56 5.21 0.97 -11.19
C TRP A 56 6.50 0.88 -10.38
N ARG A 57 7.61 0.57 -11.04
CA ARG A 57 8.95 0.70 -10.48
C ARG A 57 9.52 2.05 -10.85
N LEU A 58 9.97 2.79 -9.85
CA LEU A 58 10.62 4.09 -9.98
C LEU A 58 12.11 3.93 -9.76
N THR A 59 12.91 4.46 -10.67
CA THR A 59 14.36 4.55 -10.55
C THR A 59 14.81 6.00 -10.71
N GLY A 60 16.07 6.30 -10.38
CA GLY A 60 16.58 7.68 -10.43
C GLY A 60 16.10 8.53 -9.25
N LEU A 61 15.82 7.88 -8.11
CA LEU A 61 15.43 8.53 -6.85
C LEU A 61 16.66 9.00 -6.07
N ASP A 62 17.50 9.78 -6.74
CA ASP A 62 18.68 10.41 -6.14
C ASP A 62 18.37 11.82 -5.58
N ALA A 63 19.34 12.46 -4.96
CA ALA A 63 19.16 13.76 -4.34
C ALA A 63 18.75 14.88 -5.33
N SER A 64 18.96 14.69 -6.63
CA SER A 64 18.59 15.69 -7.66
C SER A 64 17.15 15.54 -8.14
N LEU A 65 16.64 14.29 -8.16
CA LEU A 65 15.34 13.89 -8.72
C LEU A 65 15.13 14.36 -10.17
N GLU A 66 16.21 14.67 -10.89
CA GLU A 66 16.10 15.23 -12.26
C GLU A 66 15.70 14.20 -13.30
N ASN A 67 16.00 12.91 -13.05
CA ASN A 67 15.80 11.83 -14.01
C ASN A 67 15.05 10.65 -13.39
N VAL A 68 13.84 10.87 -12.95
CA VAL A 68 12.99 9.81 -12.42
C VAL A 68 12.36 9.02 -13.57
N THR A 69 12.59 7.72 -13.61
CA THR A 69 12.03 6.82 -14.62
C THR A 69 10.99 5.91 -13.99
N TRP A 70 9.84 5.82 -14.66
CA TRP A 70 8.72 4.95 -14.27
C TRP A 70 8.62 3.80 -15.27
N ARG A 71 8.79 2.58 -14.81
CA ARG A 71 8.56 1.37 -15.59
C ARG A 71 7.41 0.59 -14.98
N ARG A 72 6.43 0.19 -15.80
CA ARG A 72 5.35 -0.66 -15.31
C ARG A 72 5.93 -2.03 -14.93
N TYR A 73 5.78 -2.40 -13.67
CA TYR A 73 6.28 -3.62 -13.07
C TYR A 73 5.23 -4.73 -13.07
N ALA A 74 3.96 -4.38 -12.79
CA ALA A 74 2.83 -5.30 -12.80
C ALA A 74 1.55 -4.58 -13.23
N THR A 75 0.54 -5.33 -13.68
CA THR A 75 -0.76 -4.80 -14.09
C THR A 75 -1.88 -5.82 -13.84
N GLY A 76 -3.14 -5.39 -13.91
CA GLY A 76 -4.30 -6.27 -13.81
C GLY A 76 -4.69 -6.65 -12.37
N LEU A 77 -4.15 -5.97 -11.37
CA LEU A 77 -4.52 -6.15 -9.97
C LEU A 77 -5.89 -5.49 -9.67
N PHE A 78 -6.62 -6.04 -8.70
CA PHE A 78 -7.94 -5.53 -8.34
C PHE A 78 -7.85 -4.46 -7.24
N GLN A 79 -7.88 -3.18 -7.66
CA GLN A 79 -7.84 -2.00 -6.77
C GLN A 79 -6.78 -2.08 -5.67
N PRO A 80 -5.49 -2.16 -6.01
CA PRO A 80 -4.43 -2.20 -5.01
C PRO A 80 -4.29 -0.85 -4.31
N LEU A 81 -4.42 -0.83 -2.98
CA LEU A 81 -4.34 0.37 -2.16
C LEU A 81 -3.27 0.28 -1.05
N GLY A 82 -2.52 -0.79 -1.01
CA GLY A 82 -1.37 -0.94 -0.13
C GLY A 82 -0.30 -1.81 -0.78
N LEU A 83 0.95 -1.48 -0.53
CA LEU A 83 2.11 -2.17 -1.05
C LEU A 83 3.20 -2.23 0.00
N LYS A 84 3.87 -3.37 0.12
CA LYS A 84 5.03 -3.59 0.98
C LYS A 84 6.10 -4.37 0.25
N VAL A 85 7.35 -4.03 0.48
CA VAL A 85 8.51 -4.81 0.02
C VAL A 85 9.06 -5.62 1.18
N VAL A 86 9.14 -6.94 1.00
CA VAL A 86 9.74 -7.85 1.97
C VAL A 86 10.75 -8.73 1.23
N ASP A 87 11.99 -8.76 1.70
CA ASP A 87 13.08 -9.54 1.08
C ASP A 87 13.23 -9.28 -0.43
N GLY A 88 13.10 -8.00 -0.83
CA GLY A 88 13.22 -7.56 -2.23
C GLY A 88 12.05 -7.95 -3.13
N ARG A 89 10.93 -8.43 -2.58
CA ARG A 89 9.72 -8.79 -3.32
C ARG A 89 8.56 -7.86 -2.97
N GLY A 90 7.79 -7.47 -3.97
CA GLY A 90 6.58 -6.67 -3.80
C GLY A 90 5.38 -7.52 -3.36
N TYR A 91 4.71 -7.08 -2.31
CA TYR A 91 3.42 -7.59 -1.85
C TYR A 91 2.40 -6.48 -1.98
N VAL A 92 1.24 -6.81 -2.53
CA VAL A 92 0.20 -5.82 -2.81
C VAL A 92 -1.12 -6.29 -2.22
N ILE A 93 -1.75 -5.46 -1.38
CA ILE A 93 -3.12 -5.73 -0.94
C ILE A 93 -4.09 -5.14 -1.96
N GLY A 94 -4.82 -6.03 -2.62
CA GLY A 94 -5.96 -5.70 -3.44
C GLY A 94 -7.25 -5.71 -2.62
N ARG A 95 -8.37 -5.60 -3.30
CA ARG A 95 -9.69 -5.60 -2.66
C ARG A 95 -10.04 -6.95 -2.02
N ASP A 96 -9.44 -8.03 -2.48
CA ASP A 96 -9.80 -9.42 -2.19
C ASP A 96 -8.64 -10.27 -1.67
N GLN A 97 -7.38 -9.87 -1.90
CA GLN A 97 -6.23 -10.71 -1.55
C GLN A 97 -4.94 -9.92 -1.40
N ILE A 98 -3.97 -10.52 -0.72
CA ILE A 98 -2.56 -10.12 -0.82
C ILE A 98 -1.95 -10.93 -1.96
N THR A 99 -1.43 -10.23 -2.96
CA THR A 99 -0.68 -10.81 -4.08
C THR A 99 0.80 -10.58 -3.90
N ARG A 100 1.63 -11.64 -3.98
CA ARG A 100 3.08 -11.52 -4.07
C ARG A 100 3.51 -11.54 -5.51
N LEU A 101 4.32 -10.54 -5.90
CA LEU A 101 4.78 -10.36 -7.26
C LEU A 101 6.18 -10.94 -7.44
N HIS A 102 6.38 -11.71 -8.49
CA HIS A 102 7.65 -12.34 -8.83
C HIS A 102 8.08 -11.94 -10.23
N ASP A 103 9.29 -11.41 -10.33
CA ASP A 103 10.05 -11.23 -11.57
C ASP A 103 11.00 -12.42 -11.65
N LEU A 104 10.66 -13.44 -12.44
CA LEU A 104 11.36 -14.71 -12.49
C LEU A 104 12.56 -14.69 -13.44
N ASN A 105 12.52 -13.81 -14.44
CA ASN A 105 13.53 -13.69 -15.47
C ASN A 105 14.45 -12.47 -15.27
N ALA A 106 14.18 -11.65 -14.23
CA ALA A 106 14.90 -10.44 -13.86
C ALA A 106 14.91 -9.36 -14.96
N ASP A 107 13.82 -9.26 -15.74
CA ASP A 107 13.69 -8.23 -16.77
C ASP A 107 13.04 -6.92 -16.23
N GLY A 108 12.60 -6.91 -14.96
CA GLY A 108 11.99 -5.78 -14.29
C GLY A 108 10.48 -5.68 -14.49
N GLU A 109 9.83 -6.77 -14.89
CA GLU A 109 8.36 -6.94 -14.93
C GLU A 109 7.98 -8.21 -14.18
N ALA A 110 6.83 -8.23 -13.51
CA ALA A 110 6.38 -9.40 -12.79
C ALA A 110 5.80 -10.46 -13.75
N ASP A 111 6.39 -11.65 -13.76
CA ASP A 111 5.96 -12.79 -14.56
C ASP A 111 4.92 -13.66 -13.86
N PHE A 112 4.96 -13.70 -12.53
CA PHE A 112 4.10 -14.57 -11.74
C PHE A 112 3.49 -13.82 -10.57
N TYR A 113 2.18 -13.95 -10.44
CA TYR A 113 1.34 -13.34 -9.41
C TYR A 113 0.88 -14.47 -8.49
N GLU A 114 1.53 -14.57 -7.34
CA GLU A 114 1.21 -15.57 -6.35
C GLU A 114 0.09 -15.08 -5.45
N ASN A 115 -0.95 -15.87 -5.30
CA ASN A 115 -1.92 -15.67 -4.24
C ASN A 115 -1.26 -15.98 -2.88
N PHE A 116 -0.84 -14.94 -2.17
CA PHE A 116 -0.20 -15.10 -0.87
C PHE A 116 -1.22 -15.35 0.24
N ASN A 117 -2.35 -14.66 0.22
CA ASN A 117 -3.50 -14.92 1.09
C ASN A 117 -4.77 -14.31 0.48
N ASN A 118 -5.84 -15.09 0.40
CA ASN A 118 -7.16 -14.68 -0.10
C ASN A 118 -8.31 -14.98 0.86
N ASP A 119 -8.03 -15.15 2.15
CA ASP A 119 -9.06 -15.38 3.17
C ASP A 119 -9.89 -14.11 3.47
N LEU A 120 -9.52 -12.95 2.88
CA LEU A 120 -10.23 -11.71 3.09
C LEU A 120 -11.64 -11.78 2.50
N LEU A 121 -12.65 -11.58 3.35
CA LEU A 121 -14.03 -11.44 2.89
C LEU A 121 -14.26 -10.03 2.34
N SER A 122 -14.58 -9.95 1.07
CA SER A 122 -14.87 -8.71 0.37
C SER A 122 -16.36 -8.59 0.03
N ALA A 123 -16.92 -7.39 0.22
CA ALA A 123 -18.28 -7.06 -0.19
C ALA A 123 -18.28 -6.38 -1.57
N GLY A 124 -19.43 -6.43 -2.26
CA GLY A 124 -19.64 -5.74 -3.53
C GLY A 124 -19.88 -4.23 -3.43
N GLY A 125 -19.78 -3.62 -2.25
CA GLY A 125 -20.05 -2.21 -2.02
C GLY A 125 -18.97 -1.26 -2.55
N GLY A 126 -19.35 0.00 -2.80
CA GLY A 126 -18.44 1.04 -3.30
C GLY A 126 -17.27 1.36 -2.37
N HIS A 127 -17.46 1.23 -1.06
CA HIS A 127 -16.44 1.53 -0.04
C HIS A 127 -15.79 0.31 0.60
N ALA A 128 -15.92 -0.88 0.01
CA ALA A 128 -15.34 -2.12 0.54
C ALA A 128 -13.81 -2.22 0.31
N TYR A 129 -13.08 -1.16 0.60
CA TYR A 129 -11.63 -1.09 0.37
C TYR A 129 -10.85 -1.86 1.44
N ALA A 130 -9.73 -2.46 1.01
CA ALA A 130 -8.62 -2.83 1.87
C ALA A 130 -7.48 -1.84 1.61
N THR A 131 -6.98 -1.19 2.64
CA THR A 131 -6.04 -0.07 2.50
C THR A 131 -4.78 -0.29 3.33
N SER A 132 -3.69 0.28 2.87
CA SER A 132 -2.37 0.18 3.49
C SER A 132 -1.86 -1.27 3.56
N LEU A 133 -0.59 -1.47 3.66
CA LEU A 133 0.01 -2.78 3.91
C LEU A 133 1.34 -2.57 4.63
N GLU A 134 1.45 -3.10 5.84
CA GLU A 134 2.64 -2.99 6.67
C GLU A 134 3.04 -4.33 7.26
N THR A 135 4.28 -4.44 7.77
CA THR A 135 4.77 -5.66 8.43
C THR A 135 5.33 -5.36 9.81
N ASP A 136 5.08 -6.26 10.76
CA ASP A 136 5.74 -6.23 12.07
C ASP A 136 7.16 -6.85 12.01
N SER A 137 7.90 -6.76 13.11
CA SER A 137 9.27 -7.29 13.24
C SER A 137 9.37 -8.81 13.07
N ARG A 138 8.25 -9.53 13.09
CA ARG A 138 8.14 -10.98 12.89
C ARG A 138 7.71 -11.35 11.49
N GLY A 139 7.55 -10.35 10.60
CA GLY A 139 7.13 -10.53 9.22
C GLY A 139 5.64 -10.76 9.02
N ASN A 140 4.78 -10.57 10.04
CA ASN A 140 3.34 -10.63 9.82
C ASN A 140 2.86 -9.37 9.10
N PHE A 141 1.92 -9.54 8.18
CA PHE A 141 1.32 -8.47 7.42
C PHE A 141 0.10 -7.90 8.14
N TYR A 142 -0.09 -6.58 8.01
CA TYR A 142 -1.24 -5.87 8.53
C TYR A 142 -1.81 -4.95 7.46
N PHE A 143 -3.13 -4.87 7.40
CA PHE A 143 -3.85 -3.93 6.55
C PHE A 143 -5.20 -3.58 7.17
N THR A 144 -5.81 -2.48 6.74
CA THR A 144 -7.11 -2.05 7.24
C THR A 144 -8.21 -2.37 6.23
N LYS A 145 -9.41 -2.67 6.74
CA LYS A 145 -10.60 -2.98 5.95
C LYS A 145 -11.73 -2.03 6.32
N CYS A 146 -12.28 -1.33 5.32
CA CYS A 146 -13.42 -0.44 5.52
C CYS A 146 -14.67 -1.20 6.00
N ALA A 147 -15.53 -0.50 6.75
CA ALA A 147 -16.74 -1.07 7.37
C ALA A 147 -17.85 -1.26 6.34
N GLU A 148 -17.80 -2.37 5.63
CA GLU A 148 -18.82 -2.72 4.65
C GLU A 148 -19.18 -4.20 4.76
N GLY A 149 -20.40 -4.48 5.18
CA GLY A 149 -21.22 -5.68 4.97
C GLY A 149 -20.60 -7.07 5.11
N THR A 150 -19.36 -7.20 5.62
CA THR A 150 -18.70 -8.50 5.83
C THR A 150 -18.19 -8.65 7.25
N ALA A 151 -17.86 -9.88 7.65
CA ALA A 151 -17.27 -10.18 8.95
C ALA A 151 -15.89 -9.49 9.18
N HIS A 152 -15.22 -9.08 8.13
CA HIS A 152 -13.95 -8.36 8.19
C HIS A 152 -14.11 -6.84 8.08
N GLY A 153 -15.32 -6.33 7.89
CA GLY A 153 -15.58 -4.89 7.78
C GLY A 153 -15.21 -4.12 9.04
N GLY A 154 -14.65 -2.92 8.88
CA GLY A 154 -14.25 -2.06 9.99
C GLY A 154 -13.15 -2.63 10.87
N SER A 155 -12.18 -3.33 10.29
CA SER A 155 -11.16 -4.06 11.04
C SER A 155 -9.74 -3.72 10.60
N LEU A 156 -8.82 -3.83 11.56
CA LEU A 156 -7.41 -4.07 11.30
C LEU A 156 -7.20 -5.59 11.21
N ILE A 157 -6.71 -6.02 10.08
CA ILE A 157 -6.48 -7.43 9.74
C ILE A 157 -5.00 -7.75 9.91
N ARG A 158 -4.69 -8.94 10.40
CA ARG A 158 -3.35 -9.51 10.45
C ARG A 158 -3.30 -10.80 9.63
N VAL A 159 -2.29 -10.93 8.79
CA VAL A 159 -1.94 -12.17 8.07
C VAL A 159 -0.58 -12.65 8.56
N SER A 160 -0.44 -13.97 8.81
CA SER A 160 0.85 -14.54 9.21
C SER A 160 1.90 -14.38 8.11
N GLY A 161 3.20 -14.33 8.49
CA GLY A 161 4.31 -14.09 7.57
C GLY A 161 4.48 -15.14 6.46
N ASP A 162 3.88 -16.32 6.65
CA ASP A 162 3.80 -17.39 5.64
C ASP A 162 2.54 -17.31 4.75
N GLY A 163 1.66 -16.33 4.99
CA GLY A 163 0.38 -16.19 4.28
C GLY A 163 -0.72 -17.15 4.72
N GLY A 164 -0.42 -18.12 5.61
CA GLY A 164 -1.32 -19.25 5.89
C GLY A 164 -2.47 -18.94 6.83
N LYS A 165 -2.48 -17.78 7.50
CA LYS A 165 -3.52 -17.47 8.49
C LYS A 165 -3.88 -16.00 8.53
N LEU A 166 -5.12 -15.69 8.23
CA LEU A 166 -5.74 -14.39 8.44
C LEU A 166 -6.49 -14.35 9.78
N GLY A 167 -6.47 -13.21 10.45
CA GLY A 167 -7.25 -12.97 11.65
C GLY A 167 -7.50 -11.48 11.89
N VAL A 168 -8.62 -11.17 12.53
CA VAL A 168 -8.95 -9.82 12.96
C VAL A 168 -8.09 -9.45 14.16
N PHE A 169 -7.36 -8.34 14.06
CA PHE A 169 -6.52 -7.82 15.12
C PHE A 169 -7.27 -6.84 16.03
N ALA A 170 -8.01 -5.91 15.45
CA ALA A 170 -8.84 -4.91 16.12
C ALA A 170 -10.04 -4.54 15.24
N THR A 171 -11.08 -3.95 15.84
CA THR A 171 -12.34 -3.59 15.16
C THR A 171 -12.83 -2.22 15.53
N GLY A 172 -13.93 -1.77 14.93
CA GLY A 172 -14.64 -0.54 15.26
C GLY A 172 -14.36 0.64 14.33
N PHE A 173 -13.63 0.39 13.23
CA PHE A 173 -13.33 1.41 12.24
C PHE A 173 -14.49 1.63 11.27
N ARG A 174 -14.56 2.83 10.72
CA ARG A 174 -15.48 3.19 9.65
C ARG A 174 -14.81 3.01 8.27
N ASN A 175 -13.89 3.90 7.94
CA ASN A 175 -13.13 3.86 6.68
C ASN A 175 -11.66 4.17 6.98
N PRO A 176 -10.94 3.23 7.61
CA PRO A 176 -9.57 3.46 7.99
C PRO A 176 -8.67 3.58 6.75
N ASN A 177 -7.83 4.59 6.75
CA ASN A 177 -6.80 4.79 5.75
C ASN A 177 -5.61 5.49 6.39
N GLY A 178 -4.47 4.86 6.33
CA GLY A 178 -3.27 5.26 7.04
C GLY A 178 -2.97 4.30 8.19
N LEU A 179 -2.05 3.38 7.93
CA LEU A 179 -1.52 2.39 8.86
C LEU A 179 -0.01 2.61 8.95
N GLY A 180 0.50 2.65 10.16
CA GLY A 180 1.94 2.66 10.40
C GLY A 180 2.31 1.67 11.49
N ILE A 181 3.48 1.03 11.35
CA ILE A 181 4.09 0.19 12.38
C ILE A 181 5.45 0.79 12.72
N GLY A 182 5.55 1.30 13.92
CA GLY A 182 6.75 1.95 14.44
C GLY A 182 7.63 1.03 15.31
N PRO A 183 8.66 1.60 15.94
CA PRO A 183 9.56 0.85 16.82
C PRO A 183 8.81 0.08 17.91
N GLY A 184 9.23 -1.16 18.16
CA GLY A 184 8.58 -2.06 19.12
C GLY A 184 7.22 -2.59 18.67
N ASP A 185 6.98 -2.61 17.36
CA ASP A 185 5.73 -3.07 16.74
C ASP A 185 4.49 -2.26 17.21
N VAL A 186 4.69 -0.98 17.51
CA VAL A 186 3.57 -0.07 17.82
C VAL A 186 2.81 0.22 16.55
N ILE A 187 1.56 -0.22 16.52
CA ILE A 187 0.67 -0.04 15.35
C ILE A 187 -0.19 1.19 15.57
N THR A 188 -0.25 2.06 14.57
CA THR A 188 -1.15 3.22 14.55
C THR A 188 -2.06 3.16 13.32
N VAL A 189 -3.32 3.56 13.49
CA VAL A 189 -4.31 3.62 12.40
C VAL A 189 -5.01 4.96 12.44
N GLY A 190 -5.10 5.61 11.28
CA GLY A 190 -6.00 6.76 11.06
C GLY A 190 -7.33 6.27 10.52
N ASP A 191 -8.43 6.73 11.14
CA ASP A 191 -9.78 6.40 10.67
C ASP A 191 -10.52 7.66 10.22
N GLN A 192 -11.24 7.56 9.12
CA GLN A 192 -12.05 8.66 8.62
C GLN A 192 -13.16 9.00 9.62
N GLN A 193 -13.36 10.29 9.90
CA GLN A 193 -14.45 10.78 10.71
C GLN A 193 -15.81 10.22 10.27
N GLY A 194 -16.70 9.96 11.21
CA GLY A 194 -18.09 9.66 10.93
C GLY A 194 -18.81 10.87 10.30
N GLY A 195 -19.97 10.67 9.70
CA GLY A 195 -20.76 11.75 9.10
C GLY A 195 -21.17 12.87 10.05
N TRP A 196 -20.94 12.71 11.33
CA TRP A 196 -21.30 13.63 12.40
C TRP A 196 -20.09 14.24 13.14
N VAL A 197 -18.99 13.52 13.25
CA VAL A 197 -17.78 13.97 13.97
C VAL A 197 -16.82 14.59 12.96
N PRO A 198 -16.49 15.91 13.07
CA PRO A 198 -15.66 16.59 12.07
C PRO A 198 -14.15 16.39 12.31
N GLU A 199 -13.74 15.27 12.88
CA GLU A 199 -12.36 14.96 13.24
C GLU A 199 -11.95 13.57 12.79
N THR A 200 -10.76 13.47 12.19
CA THR A 200 -10.11 12.20 11.92
C THR A 200 -9.20 11.85 13.09
N ARG A 201 -9.45 10.74 13.74
CA ARG A 201 -8.64 10.25 14.85
C ARG A 201 -7.46 9.42 14.36
N VAL A 202 -6.42 9.38 15.16
CA VAL A 202 -5.30 8.44 15.04
C VAL A 202 -5.20 7.65 16.33
N ASP A 203 -5.34 6.35 16.25
CA ASP A 203 -5.38 5.46 17.39
C ASP A 203 -4.14 4.55 17.44
N VAL A 204 -3.68 4.23 18.64
CA VAL A 204 -2.67 3.20 18.91
C VAL A 204 -3.37 1.87 19.13
N MET A 205 -3.06 0.89 18.30
CA MET A 205 -3.77 -0.38 18.25
C MET A 205 -3.35 -1.35 19.35
N ARG A 206 -4.34 -2.03 19.91
CA ARG A 206 -4.16 -3.18 20.79
C ARG A 206 -4.94 -4.37 20.23
N ARG A 207 -4.35 -5.55 20.35
CA ARG A 207 -5.03 -6.77 19.91
C ARG A 207 -6.35 -6.98 20.69
N GLY A 208 -7.44 -7.21 19.93
CA GLY A 208 -8.78 -7.35 20.48
C GLY A 208 -9.44 -6.03 20.88
N GLY A 209 -8.81 -4.88 20.56
CA GLY A 209 -9.38 -3.55 20.81
C GLY A 209 -10.58 -3.26 19.91
N PHE A 210 -11.46 -2.40 20.41
CA PHE A 210 -12.57 -1.78 19.69
C PHE A 210 -12.39 -0.26 19.76
N TYR A 211 -12.47 0.44 18.60
CA TYR A 211 -12.13 1.85 18.44
C TYR A 211 -13.28 2.66 17.85
#